data_c3b058207c8754516bb16d53d8e66b8a
#
_entry.id   c3b058207c8754516bb16d53d8e66b8a
#
_cell.length_a   1.000
_cell.length_b   1.000
_cell.length_c   1.000
_cell.angle_alpha   90.00
_cell.angle_beta   90.00
_cell.angle_gamma   90.00
#
_symmetry.space_group_name_H-M   'P 1'
#
loop_
_entity.id
_entity.type
_entity.pdbx_description
1 polymer ?
#
loop_
_entity_poly.entity_id
_entity_poly.type
_entity_poly.pdbx_seq_one_letter_code
_entity_poly.pdbx_strand_id
1 'polypeptide(L)'
;MSRADQERGARRPAAGRRAAPENPPRAARAGRGTAVPDARPARTARTARTARTTLRPAVGAAGPRRLARRARRAWDRPLTAYYLLLGGSLLITVLGLVMVFSASQIEALNSGLASTYYFRKQLVAAVLGTLLLLVASRMPIRLHRALAYPTLAASLFLMALVQVPGIGQSVGGNTNWLNFGGPFQLQPSEFGKLALVMWGADLLARKQDKKLLTQWKHMLVPLVPAALLILGLIMLGGDMGTAMIVGAILLGLLWVAGAPTRLFATVIAVGATLTVVAFTSSPHRMDRLRCVGATEPGPGDVCWQGLHGIYALASGGWFGSGLGASMEKWGELPEPHTDFIFAVTGEELGLAGTLSVLALFAALGYAGIRVAGRTEDAFVRYAAGGVTAWIMAQVVINIGAVLGLLPIAGVPLPLFSYGGSALLPAMFAVGLLIAFARDEPAARAALAVRPAGVLQSARRVLAGKRPESTANRARTARTARTARTARKTR
;
A
#
# COMPACT_ATOMS: atom_id res chain seq x y z
N MET A 1 -40.00 44.69 31.39
CA MET A 1 -39.45 45.08 32.69
C MET A 1 -37.99 44.72 32.66
N SER A 2 -37.19 45.63 32.40
CA SER A 2 -36.48 46.68 33.12
C SER A 2 -35.10 46.25 33.53
N ARG A 3 -34.19 46.82 32.82
CA ARG A 3 -33.04 47.68 33.26
C ARG A 3 -31.85 46.91 33.81
N ALA A 4 -30.76 47.08 33.18
CA ALA A 4 -29.82 48.24 32.98
C ALA A 4 -28.66 48.15 33.99
N ASP A 5 -27.51 48.22 33.42
CA ASP A 5 -26.43 49.22 33.54
C ASP A 5 -25.37 48.98 34.59
N GLN A 6 -24.20 49.08 34.19
CA GLN A 6 -23.11 50.04 34.50
C GLN A 6 -21.76 49.34 34.43
N GLU A 7 -20.96 49.64 33.48
CA GLU A 7 -19.98 50.72 33.26
C GLU A 7 -18.75 50.71 34.17
N ARG A 8 -17.65 50.91 33.46
CA ARG A 8 -16.35 51.53 33.83
C ARG A 8 -15.26 50.54 34.26
N GLY A 9 -14.10 50.62 33.76
CA GLY A 9 -13.39 51.63 32.97
C GLY A 9 -11.89 51.43 33.13
N ALA A 10 -11.21 51.68 32.07
CA ALA A 10 -9.89 52.33 31.96
C ALA A 10 -8.64 51.66 32.60
N ARG A 11 -7.62 51.36 31.93
CA ARG A 11 -6.48 52.17 31.48
C ARG A 11 -5.36 51.27 30.92
N ARG A 12 -4.90 51.60 29.71
CA ARG A 12 -3.54 51.33 29.25
C ARG A 12 -2.57 52.27 30.01
N PRO A 13 -1.29 51.87 30.15
CA PRO A 13 -0.32 52.65 29.41
C PRO A 13 0.74 51.81 28.66
N ALA A 14 1.38 52.52 27.80
CA ALA A 14 2.27 52.21 26.74
C ALA A 14 3.73 51.96 27.15
N ALA A 15 4.47 51.34 26.19
CA ALA A 15 5.86 51.60 25.82
C ALA A 15 7.00 51.09 26.70
N GLY A 16 7.81 50.22 26.10
CA GLY A 16 9.13 49.83 26.54
C GLY A 16 9.92 49.21 25.39
N ARG A 17 10.44 49.99 24.48
CA ARG A 17 11.55 49.66 23.58
C ARG A 17 12.82 49.38 24.40
N ARG A 18 13.51 48.30 24.14
CA ARG A 18 14.97 48.13 24.30
C ARG A 18 15.35 46.94 23.39
N ALA A 19 16.05 47.23 22.30
CA ALA A 19 17.48 47.44 22.12
C ALA A 19 18.27 46.13 22.08
N ALA A 20 18.76 45.82 20.89
CA ALA A 20 19.74 44.78 20.58
C ALA A 20 21.12 45.11 21.22
N PRO A 21 21.96 44.14 21.46
CA PRO A 21 23.40 44.45 21.56
C PRO A 21 24.19 43.92 20.35
N GLU A 22 25.05 44.80 19.97
CA GLU A 22 26.06 44.79 18.93
C GLU A 22 27.15 43.77 19.13
N ASN A 23 27.72 43.34 18.02
CA ASN A 23 29.04 42.69 17.89
C ASN A 23 30.20 43.66 18.24
N PRO A 24 31.29 43.19 18.81
CA PRO A 24 32.55 43.89 18.69
C PRO A 24 33.57 43.21 17.76
N PRO A 25 34.64 43.94 17.32
CA PRO A 25 35.26 43.76 16.04
C PRO A 25 36.56 42.98 16.06
N ARG A 26 37.01 42.66 14.85
CA ARG A 26 38.37 42.13 14.48
C ARG A 26 39.50 43.02 15.00
N ALA A 27 40.57 42.39 15.48
CA ALA A 27 41.88 42.96 15.49
C ALA A 27 42.91 42.01 14.83
N ALA A 28 43.54 42.52 13.79
CA ALA A 28 44.69 41.97 13.11
C ALA A 28 45.98 42.38 13.82
N ARG A 29 46.99 41.51 13.79
CA ARG A 29 48.43 41.87 13.73
C ARG A 29 49.23 40.60 13.54
N ALA A 30 49.87 40.50 12.52
CA ALA A 30 51.17 40.60 11.86
C ALA A 30 52.41 40.44 12.78
N GLY A 31 53.35 39.60 12.34
CA GLY A 31 54.71 39.52 12.87
C GLY A 31 55.43 38.24 12.45
N ARG A 32 56.09 38.23 11.41
CA ARG A 32 57.39 37.87 10.83
C ARG A 32 58.41 37.26 11.79
N GLY A 33 59.20 36.30 11.25
CA GLY A 33 60.54 35.91 11.70
C GLY A 33 60.83 34.45 11.49
N THR A 34 61.31 33.99 10.40
CA THR A 34 62.70 33.74 9.89
C THR A 34 63.42 32.59 10.55
N ALA A 35 63.91 31.72 9.67
CA ALA A 35 65.19 30.97 9.62
C ALA A 35 65.28 29.54 10.17
N VAL A 36 65.45 28.63 9.29
CA VAL A 36 66.22 27.40 9.01
C VAL A 36 67.64 27.40 9.64
N PRO A 37 68.46 26.31 9.77
CA PRO A 37 68.25 24.85 9.50
C PRO A 37 69.02 23.89 10.48
N ASP A 38 69.04 22.64 10.05
CA ASP A 38 70.04 21.59 10.25
C ASP A 38 70.01 20.68 11.51
N ALA A 39 69.94 19.43 11.23
CA ALA A 39 70.95 18.36 11.40
C ALA A 39 70.26 17.00 11.75
N ARG A 40 70.37 16.07 10.83
CA ARG A 40 70.36 14.63 11.17
C ARG A 40 71.59 14.25 12.00
N PRO A 41 71.56 13.23 12.85
CA PRO A 41 72.10 11.96 12.36
C PRO A 41 71.27 10.69 12.72
N ALA A 42 71.52 9.67 11.91
CA ALA A 42 71.12 8.31 12.07
C ALA A 42 71.81 7.61 13.26
N ARG A 43 71.07 6.66 13.89
CA ARG A 43 71.62 5.31 14.20
C ARG A 43 70.64 4.43 14.98
N THR A 44 70.33 3.33 14.31
CA THR A 44 70.21 1.94 14.82
C THR A 44 69.88 1.71 16.30
N ALA A 45 68.77 1.10 16.56
CA ALA A 45 68.67 0.02 17.55
C ALA A 45 67.50 -0.93 17.20
N ARG A 46 67.85 -2.13 17.13
CA ARG A 46 67.29 -3.43 16.82
C ARG A 46 66.39 -3.90 18.00
N THR A 47 65.30 -4.67 17.62
CA THR A 47 64.66 -5.70 18.42
C THR A 47 63.82 -5.30 19.59
N ALA A 48 62.51 -5.53 19.40
CA ALA A 48 61.70 -6.42 20.24
C ALA A 48 60.34 -6.68 19.55
N ARG A 49 60.24 -7.83 18.95
CA ARG A 49 59.02 -8.37 18.33
C ARG A 49 58.18 -8.96 19.46
N THR A 50 57.40 -8.12 20.15
CA THR A 50 56.35 -8.56 21.06
C THR A 50 55.12 -8.89 20.20
N ALA A 51 54.82 -10.18 20.14
CA ALA A 51 53.57 -10.71 19.59
C ALA A 51 52.38 -10.09 20.34
N ARG A 52 51.81 -9.02 19.78
CA ARG A 52 50.46 -8.57 20.20
C ARG A 52 49.46 -9.58 19.64
N THR A 53 49.08 -10.50 20.49
CA THR A 53 47.87 -11.28 20.34
C THR A 53 46.72 -10.29 20.11
N THR A 54 46.29 -10.17 18.86
CA THR A 54 45.09 -9.40 18.51
C THR A 54 43.92 -10.14 19.07
N LEU A 55 43.52 -9.78 20.29
CA LEU A 55 42.18 -10.06 20.80
C LEU A 55 41.17 -9.60 19.75
N ARG A 56 40.50 -10.56 19.13
CA ARG A 56 39.33 -10.32 18.28
C ARG A 56 38.38 -9.40 19.08
N PRO A 57 37.98 -8.24 18.54
CA PRO A 57 36.98 -7.43 19.24
C PRO A 57 35.71 -8.29 19.38
N ALA A 58 35.31 -8.45 20.64
CA ALA A 58 34.01 -9.02 21.00
C ALA A 58 32.93 -8.42 20.07
N VAL A 59 32.02 -9.29 19.61
CA VAL A 59 30.83 -8.89 18.87
C VAL A 59 30.03 -7.96 19.77
N GLY A 60 30.41 -6.70 19.83
CA GLY A 60 29.70 -5.66 20.55
C GLY A 60 28.35 -5.47 19.87
N ALA A 61 27.28 -5.58 20.64
CA ALA A 61 25.91 -5.27 20.23
C ALA A 61 25.91 -3.98 19.42
N ALA A 62 25.49 -4.05 18.18
CA ALA A 62 25.48 -2.91 17.28
C ALA A 62 24.54 -1.85 17.83
N GLY A 63 25.07 -0.74 18.33
CA GLY A 63 24.30 0.33 18.94
C GLY A 63 23.15 0.80 18.03
N PRO A 64 22.06 1.35 18.57
CA PRO A 64 20.81 1.64 17.85
C PRO A 64 21.02 2.46 16.57
N ARG A 65 22.01 3.33 16.54
CA ARG A 65 22.38 4.11 15.33
C ARG A 65 22.98 3.25 14.21
N ARG A 66 23.70 2.17 14.52
CA ARG A 66 24.24 1.23 13.53
C ARG A 66 23.16 0.31 12.99
N LEU A 67 22.20 -0.10 13.83
CA LEU A 67 21.01 -0.85 13.41
C LEU A 67 20.12 -0.01 12.50
N ALA A 68 19.86 1.23 12.84
CA ALA A 68 19.09 2.16 12.02
C ALA A 68 19.76 2.42 10.64
N ARG A 69 21.10 2.58 10.60
CA ARG A 69 21.83 2.71 9.34
C ARG A 69 21.83 1.43 8.50
N ARG A 70 21.88 0.24 9.12
CA ARG A 70 21.76 -1.04 8.42
C ARG A 70 20.35 -1.24 7.88
N ALA A 71 19.33 -0.93 8.67
CA ALA A 71 17.94 -0.93 8.24
C ALA A 71 17.74 0.00 7.03
N ARG A 72 18.14 1.28 7.13
CA ARG A 72 18.06 2.22 5.99
C ARG A 72 18.73 1.68 4.74
N ARG A 73 19.95 1.12 4.84
CA ARG A 73 20.65 0.51 3.69
C ARG A 73 19.93 -0.71 3.12
N ALA A 74 19.27 -1.52 3.97
CA ALA A 74 18.47 -2.66 3.50
C ALA A 74 17.22 -2.18 2.74
N TRP A 75 16.58 -1.12 3.24
CA TRP A 75 15.40 -0.50 2.62
C TRP A 75 15.76 0.22 1.30
N ASP A 76 17.00 0.70 1.14
CA ASP A 76 17.46 1.38 -0.08
C ASP A 76 17.98 0.44 -1.19
N ARG A 77 17.94 -0.87 -0.98
CA ARG A 77 18.34 -1.84 -2.02
C ARG A 77 17.39 -1.77 -3.23
N PRO A 78 17.92 -1.95 -4.47
CA PRO A 78 17.17 -1.77 -5.70
C PRO A 78 15.91 -2.63 -5.80
N LEU A 79 15.93 -3.87 -5.29
CA LEU A 79 14.81 -4.82 -5.40
C LEU A 79 13.92 -4.89 -4.15
N THR A 80 14.09 -4.00 -3.17
CA THR A 80 13.30 -4.05 -1.93
C THR A 80 11.80 -3.88 -2.21
N ALA A 81 11.39 -2.90 -3.03
CA ALA A 81 9.99 -2.71 -3.38
C ALA A 81 9.41 -3.94 -4.06
N TYR A 82 10.14 -4.55 -5.00
CA TYR A 82 9.73 -5.78 -5.68
C TYR A 82 9.45 -6.92 -4.68
N TYR A 83 10.38 -7.20 -3.76
CA TYR A 83 10.21 -8.30 -2.80
C TYR A 83 9.15 -8.01 -1.74
N LEU A 84 9.00 -6.75 -1.31
CA LEU A 84 7.94 -6.36 -0.38
C LEU A 84 6.55 -6.50 -1.02
N LEU A 85 6.38 -6.08 -2.28
CA LEU A 85 5.13 -6.23 -2.99
C LEU A 85 4.78 -7.70 -3.23
N LEU A 86 5.72 -8.48 -3.76
CA LEU A 86 5.48 -9.89 -4.05
C LEU A 86 5.31 -10.71 -2.78
N GLY A 87 6.25 -10.61 -1.85
CA GLY A 87 6.22 -11.39 -0.61
C GLY A 87 5.09 -10.94 0.32
N GLY A 88 4.90 -9.62 0.48
CA GLY A 88 3.82 -9.07 1.31
C GLY A 88 2.44 -9.46 0.80
N SER A 89 2.18 -9.33 -0.50
CA SER A 89 0.88 -9.71 -1.09
C SER A 89 0.59 -11.21 -0.96
N LEU A 90 1.59 -12.06 -1.21
CA LEU A 90 1.43 -13.50 -1.05
C LEU A 90 1.19 -13.90 0.41
N LEU A 91 1.93 -13.31 1.35
CA LEU A 91 1.75 -13.58 2.79
C LEU A 91 0.37 -13.12 3.27
N ILE A 92 -0.08 -11.91 2.86
CA ILE A 92 -1.42 -11.42 3.18
C ILE A 92 -2.47 -12.39 2.64
N THR A 93 -2.34 -12.84 1.39
CA THR A 93 -3.30 -13.75 0.77
C THR A 93 -3.32 -15.13 1.42
N VAL A 94 -2.15 -15.69 1.75
CA VAL A 94 -2.07 -16.99 2.44
C VAL A 94 -2.67 -16.89 3.84
N LEU A 95 -2.32 -15.85 4.60
CA LEU A 95 -2.90 -15.63 5.93
C LEU A 95 -4.40 -15.38 5.83
N GLY A 96 -4.84 -14.59 4.84
CA GLY A 96 -6.26 -14.39 4.55
C GLY A 96 -7.01 -15.68 4.23
N LEU A 97 -6.42 -16.59 3.43
CA LEU A 97 -7.01 -17.91 3.15
C LEU A 97 -7.19 -18.76 4.42
N VAL A 98 -6.20 -18.74 5.32
CA VAL A 98 -6.29 -19.43 6.61
C VAL A 98 -7.43 -18.85 7.44
N MET A 99 -7.52 -17.51 7.52
CA MET A 99 -8.56 -16.84 8.28
C MET A 99 -9.94 -16.99 7.65
N VAL A 100 -10.05 -16.94 6.31
CA VAL A 100 -11.32 -17.23 5.61
C VAL A 100 -11.79 -18.66 5.90
N PHE A 101 -10.88 -19.63 5.89
CA PHE A 101 -11.22 -21.00 6.26
C PHE A 101 -11.76 -21.07 7.68
N SER A 102 -11.10 -20.44 8.65
CA SER A 102 -11.56 -20.42 10.04
C SER A 102 -12.90 -19.72 10.22
N ALA A 103 -13.03 -18.51 9.67
CA ALA A 103 -14.19 -17.65 9.88
C ALA A 103 -15.45 -18.10 9.14
N SER A 104 -15.32 -18.82 8.01
CA SER A 104 -16.47 -19.15 7.15
C SER A 104 -17.12 -20.50 7.40
N GLN A 105 -16.54 -21.34 8.26
CA GLN A 105 -17.05 -22.72 8.49
C GLN A 105 -18.46 -22.72 9.06
N ILE A 106 -18.69 -21.91 10.08
CA ILE A 106 -19.98 -21.85 10.78
C ILE A 106 -21.08 -21.30 9.89
N GLU A 107 -20.77 -20.22 9.17
CA GLU A 107 -21.71 -19.63 8.20
C GLU A 107 -22.11 -20.63 7.09
N ALA A 108 -21.16 -21.41 6.61
CA ALA A 108 -21.43 -22.47 5.63
C ALA A 108 -22.37 -23.52 6.20
N LEU A 109 -22.13 -24.00 7.44
CA LEU A 109 -22.95 -25.00 8.11
C LEU A 109 -24.37 -24.47 8.41
N ASN A 110 -24.49 -23.21 8.89
CA ASN A 110 -25.78 -22.56 9.15
C ASN A 110 -26.60 -22.40 7.86
N SER A 111 -25.94 -22.22 6.72
CA SER A 111 -26.56 -22.17 5.39
C SER A 111 -26.84 -23.56 4.78
N GLY A 112 -26.60 -24.67 5.50
CA GLY A 112 -26.77 -26.03 5.01
C GLY A 112 -25.74 -26.46 3.97
N LEU A 113 -24.61 -25.75 3.87
CA LEU A 113 -23.54 -26.01 2.93
C LEU A 113 -22.39 -26.78 3.58
N ALA A 114 -21.49 -27.37 2.76
CA ALA A 114 -20.27 -27.97 3.27
C ALA A 114 -19.39 -26.90 3.96
N SER A 115 -18.79 -27.21 5.11
CA SER A 115 -17.93 -26.29 5.88
C SER A 115 -16.80 -25.64 5.07
N THR A 116 -16.36 -26.29 3.98
CA THR A 116 -15.31 -25.80 3.06
C THR A 116 -15.83 -25.00 1.88
N TYR A 117 -17.14 -24.71 1.79
CA TYR A 117 -17.75 -24.08 0.61
C TYR A 117 -17.14 -22.73 0.27
N TYR A 118 -17.13 -21.80 1.19
CA TYR A 118 -16.57 -20.45 1.00
C TYR A 118 -15.05 -20.50 0.78
N PHE A 119 -14.35 -21.37 1.55
CA PHE A 119 -12.92 -21.56 1.39
C PHE A 119 -12.54 -22.05 -0.02
N ARG A 120 -13.26 -23.04 -0.58
CA ARG A 120 -13.01 -23.52 -1.96
C ARG A 120 -13.19 -22.40 -2.98
N LYS A 121 -14.24 -21.60 -2.87
CA LYS A 121 -14.46 -20.45 -3.75
C LYS A 121 -13.30 -19.44 -3.65
N GLN A 122 -12.90 -19.10 -2.42
CA GLN A 122 -11.79 -18.19 -2.20
C GLN A 122 -10.45 -18.75 -2.70
N LEU A 123 -10.21 -20.04 -2.51
CA LEU A 123 -8.98 -20.70 -3.00
C LEU A 123 -8.89 -20.63 -4.54
N VAL A 124 -9.98 -20.92 -5.25
CA VAL A 124 -10.03 -20.78 -6.71
C VAL A 124 -9.76 -19.32 -7.11
N ALA A 125 -10.41 -18.36 -6.46
CA ALA A 125 -10.18 -16.93 -6.72
C ALA A 125 -8.73 -16.53 -6.41
N ALA A 126 -8.11 -17.05 -5.35
CA ALA A 126 -6.72 -16.77 -4.99
C ALA A 126 -5.71 -17.37 -5.99
N VAL A 127 -5.97 -18.58 -6.50
CA VAL A 127 -5.16 -19.17 -7.57
C VAL A 127 -5.26 -18.34 -8.85
N LEU A 128 -6.48 -18.03 -9.30
CA LEU A 128 -6.70 -17.19 -10.48
C LEU A 128 -6.12 -15.79 -10.30
N GLY A 129 -6.31 -15.19 -9.14
CA GLY A 129 -5.73 -13.88 -8.80
C GLY A 129 -4.20 -13.89 -8.79
N THR A 130 -3.60 -14.96 -8.25
CA THR A 130 -2.13 -15.12 -8.27
C THR A 130 -1.60 -15.28 -9.69
N LEU A 131 -2.27 -16.04 -10.54
CA LEU A 131 -1.93 -16.14 -11.96
C LEU A 131 -2.05 -14.76 -12.64
N LEU A 132 -3.12 -14.04 -12.37
CA LEU A 132 -3.35 -12.68 -12.90
C LEU A 132 -2.26 -11.70 -12.41
N LEU A 133 -1.89 -11.75 -11.14
CA LEU A 133 -0.77 -10.98 -10.57
C LEU A 133 0.54 -11.31 -11.29
N LEU A 134 0.86 -12.59 -11.48
CA LEU A 134 2.07 -13.01 -12.17
C LEU A 134 2.09 -12.55 -13.64
N VAL A 135 0.98 -12.66 -14.35
CA VAL A 135 0.82 -12.16 -15.71
C VAL A 135 1.01 -10.65 -15.73
N ALA A 136 0.27 -9.90 -14.92
CA ALA A 136 0.37 -8.45 -14.84
C ALA A 136 1.81 -8.01 -14.48
N SER A 137 2.49 -8.71 -13.57
CA SER A 137 3.88 -8.41 -13.18
C SER A 137 4.91 -8.62 -14.30
N ARG A 138 4.56 -9.35 -15.36
CA ARG A 138 5.41 -9.61 -16.54
C ARG A 138 5.05 -8.78 -17.76
N MET A 139 3.88 -8.14 -17.75
CA MET A 139 3.41 -7.29 -18.85
C MET A 139 4.26 -6.02 -18.98
N PRO A 140 4.55 -5.59 -20.21
CA PRO A 140 5.22 -4.30 -20.43
C PRO A 140 4.29 -3.12 -20.13
N ILE A 141 4.83 -1.99 -19.68
CA ILE A 141 4.08 -0.78 -19.34
C ILE A 141 3.17 -0.33 -20.50
N ARG A 142 3.63 -0.49 -21.76
CA ARG A 142 2.84 -0.14 -22.95
C ARG A 142 1.52 -0.90 -23.02
N LEU A 143 1.50 -2.18 -22.61
CA LEU A 143 0.29 -2.99 -22.62
C LEU A 143 -0.66 -2.57 -21.50
N HIS A 144 -0.15 -2.25 -20.31
CA HIS A 144 -0.97 -1.68 -19.23
C HIS A 144 -1.64 -0.37 -19.67
N ARG A 145 -0.91 0.51 -20.36
CA ARG A 145 -1.49 1.76 -20.90
C ARG A 145 -2.54 1.49 -21.98
N ALA A 146 -2.31 0.51 -22.85
CA ALA A 146 -3.27 0.15 -23.90
C ALA A 146 -4.57 -0.42 -23.32
N LEU A 147 -4.50 -1.14 -22.20
CA LEU A 147 -5.67 -1.69 -21.50
C LEU A 147 -6.48 -0.64 -20.74
N ALA A 148 -5.95 0.57 -20.49
CA ALA A 148 -6.61 1.58 -19.68
C ALA A 148 -8.00 1.98 -20.19
N TYR A 149 -8.14 2.25 -21.49
CA TYR A 149 -9.42 2.64 -22.10
C TYR A 149 -10.40 1.47 -22.24
N PRO A 150 -10.00 0.29 -22.75
CA PRO A 150 -10.89 -0.88 -22.79
C PRO A 150 -11.42 -1.27 -21.42
N THR A 151 -10.57 -1.23 -20.37
CA THR A 151 -10.97 -1.57 -19.02
C THR A 151 -11.98 -0.57 -18.47
N LEU A 152 -11.80 0.74 -18.74
CA LEU A 152 -12.77 1.76 -18.34
C LEU A 152 -14.11 1.56 -19.04
N ALA A 153 -14.10 1.38 -20.38
CA ALA A 153 -15.31 1.18 -21.14
C ALA A 153 -16.08 -0.08 -20.70
N ALA A 154 -15.36 -1.20 -20.52
CA ALA A 154 -15.96 -2.45 -20.04
C ALA A 154 -16.53 -2.29 -18.62
N SER A 155 -15.81 -1.64 -17.70
CA SER A 155 -16.28 -1.41 -16.33
C SER A 155 -17.54 -0.53 -16.30
N LEU A 156 -17.56 0.57 -17.04
CA LEU A 156 -18.73 1.44 -17.14
C LEU A 156 -19.93 0.71 -17.74
N PHE A 157 -19.71 -0.07 -18.81
CA PHE A 157 -20.77 -0.89 -19.40
C PHE A 157 -21.35 -1.90 -18.41
N LEU A 158 -20.50 -2.66 -17.71
CA LEU A 158 -20.94 -3.64 -16.70
C LEU A 158 -21.66 -2.97 -15.52
N MET A 159 -21.16 -1.80 -15.06
CA MET A 159 -21.81 -1.04 -13.99
C MET A 159 -23.16 -0.49 -14.41
N ALA A 160 -23.31 -0.04 -15.67
CA ALA A 160 -24.59 0.37 -16.22
C ALA A 160 -25.55 -0.84 -16.36
N LEU A 161 -25.04 -2.00 -16.75
CA LEU A 161 -25.81 -3.24 -16.89
C LEU A 161 -26.41 -3.71 -15.56
N VAL A 162 -25.71 -3.52 -14.44
CA VAL A 162 -26.24 -3.80 -13.09
C VAL A 162 -27.51 -3.01 -12.78
N GLN A 163 -27.65 -1.80 -13.33
CA GLN A 163 -28.80 -0.93 -13.07
C GLN A 163 -30.06 -1.36 -13.85
N VAL A 164 -29.91 -2.30 -14.80
CA VAL A 164 -31.05 -2.81 -15.58
C VAL A 164 -31.89 -3.78 -14.71
N PRO A 165 -33.18 -3.54 -14.54
CA PRO A 165 -34.05 -4.42 -13.77
C PRO A 165 -34.02 -5.87 -14.30
N GLY A 166 -33.85 -6.83 -13.40
CA GLY A 166 -33.77 -8.26 -13.72
C GLY A 166 -32.39 -8.79 -14.05
N ILE A 167 -31.35 -7.92 -14.26
CA ILE A 167 -29.97 -8.32 -14.49
C ILE A 167 -29.13 -8.15 -13.21
N GLY A 168 -29.28 -7.00 -12.55
CA GLY A 168 -28.62 -6.74 -11.28
C GLY A 168 -29.20 -7.55 -10.13
N GLN A 169 -28.33 -8.12 -9.30
CA GLN A 169 -28.71 -8.79 -8.05
C GLN A 169 -28.51 -7.90 -6.85
N SER A 170 -29.46 -7.93 -5.93
CA SER A 170 -29.34 -7.26 -4.63
C SER A 170 -28.79 -8.24 -3.60
N VAL A 171 -27.71 -7.82 -2.94
CA VAL A 171 -27.10 -8.54 -1.82
C VAL A 171 -26.90 -7.55 -0.68
N GLY A 172 -27.43 -7.88 0.52
CA GLY A 172 -27.37 -6.98 1.68
C GLY A 172 -28.02 -5.62 1.46
N GLY A 173 -29.07 -5.54 0.61
CA GLY A 173 -29.79 -4.30 0.29
C GLY A 173 -29.14 -3.42 -0.78
N ASN A 174 -28.01 -3.84 -1.36
CA ASN A 174 -27.30 -3.12 -2.41
C ASN A 174 -27.38 -3.89 -3.74
N THR A 175 -27.80 -3.23 -4.82
CA THR A 175 -27.90 -3.83 -6.16
C THR A 175 -26.63 -3.55 -6.95
N ASN A 176 -25.58 -4.35 -6.72
CA ASN A 176 -24.25 -4.11 -7.27
C ASN A 176 -23.60 -5.35 -7.89
N TRP A 177 -24.33 -6.45 -7.99
CA TRP A 177 -23.81 -7.73 -8.39
C TRP A 177 -24.40 -8.20 -9.71
N LEU A 178 -23.58 -8.84 -10.52
CA LEU A 178 -24.00 -9.59 -11.71
C LEU A 178 -23.82 -11.08 -11.46
N ASN A 179 -24.84 -11.85 -11.79
CA ASN A 179 -24.79 -13.31 -11.76
C ASN A 179 -24.92 -13.85 -13.18
N PHE A 180 -23.89 -14.52 -13.64
CA PHE A 180 -23.86 -15.14 -14.95
C PHE A 180 -24.24 -16.64 -14.92
N GLY A 181 -24.96 -17.07 -13.87
CA GLY A 181 -25.40 -18.49 -13.76
C GLY A 181 -24.32 -19.44 -13.23
N GLY A 182 -23.27 -18.94 -12.60
CA GLY A 182 -22.19 -19.74 -12.04
C GLY A 182 -22.00 -19.56 -10.52
N PRO A 183 -20.97 -20.22 -9.94
CA PRO A 183 -20.66 -20.10 -8.52
C PRO A 183 -20.05 -18.73 -8.15
N PHE A 184 -19.71 -17.91 -9.13
CA PHE A 184 -19.07 -16.61 -8.94
C PHE A 184 -20.04 -15.49 -9.30
N GLN A 185 -20.20 -14.57 -8.36
CA GLN A 185 -20.86 -13.30 -8.58
C GLN A 185 -19.79 -12.24 -8.91
N LEU A 186 -20.07 -11.39 -9.88
CA LEU A 186 -19.19 -10.31 -10.29
C LEU A 186 -19.72 -8.98 -9.75
N GLN A 187 -18.85 -8.23 -9.08
CA GLN A 187 -19.12 -6.84 -8.69
C GLN A 187 -18.36 -5.90 -9.64
N PRO A 188 -19.01 -5.26 -10.61
CA PRO A 188 -18.34 -4.47 -11.63
C PRO A 188 -17.62 -3.24 -11.08
N SER A 189 -18.05 -2.68 -9.96
CA SER A 189 -17.42 -1.54 -9.29
C SER A 189 -15.99 -1.84 -8.83
N GLU A 190 -15.66 -3.11 -8.54
CA GLU A 190 -14.30 -3.53 -8.21
C GLU A 190 -13.33 -3.32 -9.39
N PHE A 191 -13.79 -3.66 -10.60
CA PHE A 191 -13.06 -3.40 -11.84
C PHE A 191 -13.08 -1.90 -12.19
N GLY A 192 -14.13 -1.18 -11.81
CA GLY A 192 -14.21 0.28 -11.95
C GLY A 192 -13.12 1.02 -11.19
N LYS A 193 -12.74 0.56 -10.00
CA LYS A 193 -11.61 1.10 -9.23
C LYS A 193 -10.29 0.94 -9.98
N LEU A 194 -10.02 -0.26 -10.49
CA LEU A 194 -8.82 -0.54 -11.30
C LEU A 194 -8.81 0.32 -12.58
N ALA A 195 -9.95 0.40 -13.25
CA ALA A 195 -10.12 1.16 -14.48
C ALA A 195 -9.86 2.66 -14.27
N LEU A 196 -10.40 3.23 -13.20
CA LEU A 196 -10.18 4.64 -12.84
C LEU A 196 -8.69 4.93 -12.59
N VAL A 197 -8.00 4.04 -11.87
CA VAL A 197 -6.56 4.18 -11.63
C VAL A 197 -5.76 4.15 -12.94
N MET A 198 -5.99 3.12 -13.77
CA MET A 198 -5.22 2.94 -15.01
C MET A 198 -5.49 4.07 -16.01
N TRP A 199 -6.76 4.38 -16.24
CA TRP A 199 -7.16 5.43 -17.18
C TRP A 199 -6.79 6.83 -16.68
N GLY A 200 -7.04 7.12 -15.40
CA GLY A 200 -6.67 8.38 -14.79
C GLY A 200 -5.16 8.63 -14.82
N ALA A 201 -4.36 7.59 -14.58
CA ALA A 201 -2.91 7.66 -14.68
C ALA A 201 -2.44 7.95 -16.12
N ASP A 202 -3.01 7.28 -17.14
CA ASP A 202 -2.65 7.54 -18.55
C ASP A 202 -3.07 8.94 -18.99
N LEU A 203 -4.27 9.38 -18.59
CA LEU A 203 -4.76 10.73 -18.85
C LEU A 203 -3.83 11.79 -18.25
N LEU A 204 -3.47 11.66 -16.97
CA LEU A 204 -2.59 12.61 -16.28
C LEU A 204 -1.18 12.60 -16.89
N ALA A 205 -0.65 11.42 -17.25
CA ALA A 205 0.65 11.30 -17.91
C ALA A 205 0.69 12.06 -19.23
N ARG A 206 -0.31 11.84 -20.11
CA ARG A 206 -0.41 12.57 -21.41
C ARG A 206 -0.54 14.09 -21.23
N LYS A 207 -1.19 14.54 -20.13
CA LYS A 207 -1.32 15.97 -19.83
C LYS A 207 -0.05 16.56 -19.26
N GLN A 208 0.70 15.78 -18.48
CA GLN A 208 2.03 16.17 -18.01
C GLN A 208 2.99 16.37 -19.17
N ASP A 209 3.01 15.45 -20.14
CA ASP A 209 3.86 15.55 -21.34
C ASP A 209 3.59 16.84 -22.12
N LYS A 210 2.32 17.28 -22.16
CA LYS A 210 1.87 18.53 -22.81
C LYS A 210 2.00 19.76 -21.90
N LYS A 211 2.53 19.63 -20.67
CA LYS A 211 2.65 20.69 -19.64
C LYS A 211 1.30 21.36 -19.27
N LEU A 212 0.19 20.64 -19.42
CA LEU A 212 -1.15 21.15 -19.17
C LEU A 212 -1.55 21.09 -17.68
N LEU A 213 -0.84 20.33 -16.84
CA LEU A 213 -1.18 20.15 -15.41
C LEU A 213 -0.98 21.42 -14.56
N THR A 214 -0.32 22.44 -15.08
CA THR A 214 -0.23 23.77 -14.44
C THR A 214 -1.57 24.50 -14.37
N GLN A 215 -2.51 24.13 -15.26
CA GLN A 215 -3.86 24.69 -15.30
C GLN A 215 -4.84 23.74 -14.62
N TRP A 216 -5.48 24.19 -13.54
CA TRP A 216 -6.42 23.37 -12.76
C TRP A 216 -7.58 22.79 -13.58
N LYS A 217 -8.07 23.53 -14.60
CA LYS A 217 -9.11 23.04 -15.52
C LYS A 217 -8.69 21.78 -16.27
N HIS A 218 -7.46 21.75 -16.76
CA HIS A 218 -6.92 20.57 -17.46
C HIS A 218 -6.60 19.42 -16.50
N MET A 219 -6.28 19.70 -15.24
CA MET A 219 -6.08 18.67 -14.25
C MET A 219 -7.41 17.96 -13.90
N LEU A 220 -8.49 18.70 -13.74
CA LEU A 220 -9.79 18.18 -13.34
C LEU A 220 -10.58 17.55 -14.49
N VAL A 221 -10.60 18.18 -15.66
CA VAL A 221 -11.40 17.71 -16.82
C VAL A 221 -10.51 16.87 -17.76
N PRO A 222 -10.89 15.62 -18.12
CA PRO A 222 -12.11 14.90 -17.79
C PRO A 222 -12.01 13.95 -16.56
N LEU A 223 -10.95 13.98 -15.74
CA LEU A 223 -10.72 13.04 -14.63
C LEU A 223 -11.88 13.05 -13.63
N VAL A 224 -12.26 14.24 -13.15
CA VAL A 224 -13.34 14.38 -12.16
C VAL A 224 -14.71 13.99 -12.74
N PRO A 225 -15.13 14.46 -13.95
CA PRO A 225 -16.36 13.98 -14.57
C PRO A 225 -16.46 12.46 -14.70
N ALA A 226 -15.38 11.79 -15.11
CA ALA A 226 -15.37 10.32 -15.21
C ALA A 226 -15.47 9.65 -13.82
N ALA A 227 -14.76 10.18 -12.82
CA ALA A 227 -14.88 9.69 -11.44
C ALA A 227 -16.30 9.89 -10.89
N LEU A 228 -16.93 11.04 -11.16
CA LEU A 228 -18.32 11.32 -10.77
C LEU A 228 -19.32 10.39 -11.47
N LEU A 229 -19.09 10.04 -12.73
CA LEU A 229 -19.90 9.05 -13.44
C LEU A 229 -19.81 7.68 -12.75
N ILE A 230 -18.60 7.22 -12.43
CA ILE A 230 -18.37 5.98 -11.69
C ILE A 230 -19.04 6.04 -10.32
N LEU A 231 -18.85 7.13 -9.58
CA LEU A 231 -19.47 7.35 -8.27
C LEU A 231 -21.00 7.33 -8.37
N GLY A 232 -21.57 7.98 -9.38
CA GLY A 232 -23.03 7.99 -9.61
C GLY A 232 -23.59 6.58 -9.83
N LEU A 233 -22.95 5.79 -10.69
CA LEU A 233 -23.36 4.40 -10.94
C LEU A 233 -23.24 3.53 -9.67
N ILE A 234 -22.21 3.71 -8.85
CA ILE A 234 -22.05 2.99 -7.58
C ILE A 234 -23.14 3.41 -6.59
N MET A 235 -23.41 4.71 -6.49
CA MET A 235 -24.44 5.25 -5.57
C MET A 235 -25.85 4.86 -5.95
N LEU A 236 -26.16 4.69 -7.25
CA LEU A 236 -27.42 4.13 -7.71
C LEU A 236 -27.62 2.69 -7.22
N GLY A 237 -26.53 1.91 -7.11
CA GLY A 237 -26.55 0.58 -6.51
C GLY A 237 -26.55 0.56 -4.98
N GLY A 238 -26.45 1.71 -4.31
CA GLY A 238 -26.48 1.84 -2.86
C GLY A 238 -25.12 1.63 -2.14
N ASP A 239 -24.02 1.37 -2.86
CA ASP A 239 -22.72 1.00 -2.29
C ASP A 239 -21.88 2.22 -1.92
N MET A 240 -22.09 2.73 -0.73
CA MET A 240 -21.35 3.87 -0.22
C MET A 240 -19.90 3.56 0.12
N GLY A 241 -19.62 2.34 0.56
CA GLY A 241 -18.26 1.91 0.91
C GLY A 241 -17.34 1.99 -0.30
N THR A 242 -17.75 1.39 -1.42
CA THR A 242 -16.98 1.45 -2.67
C THR A 242 -16.92 2.89 -3.21
N ALA A 243 -17.96 3.70 -3.05
CA ALA A 243 -17.93 5.11 -3.44
C ALA A 243 -16.86 5.91 -2.69
N MET A 244 -16.70 5.69 -1.38
CA MET A 244 -15.62 6.31 -0.59
C MET A 244 -14.23 5.94 -1.10
N ILE A 245 -14.03 4.69 -1.52
CA ILE A 245 -12.74 4.23 -2.08
C ILE A 245 -12.47 4.90 -3.43
N VAL A 246 -13.47 5.02 -4.31
CA VAL A 246 -13.33 5.74 -5.59
C VAL A 246 -12.98 7.20 -5.35
N GLY A 247 -13.59 7.84 -4.35
CA GLY A 247 -13.20 9.17 -3.89
C GLY A 247 -11.74 9.25 -3.44
N ALA A 248 -11.27 8.28 -2.66
CA ALA A 248 -9.89 8.18 -2.21
C ALA A 248 -8.90 7.96 -3.37
N ILE A 249 -9.28 7.17 -4.39
CA ILE A 249 -8.49 7.00 -5.62
C ILE A 249 -8.34 8.34 -6.35
N LEU A 250 -9.45 9.07 -6.54
CA LEU A 250 -9.44 10.39 -7.17
C LEU A 250 -8.51 11.36 -6.42
N LEU A 251 -8.65 11.43 -5.10
CA LEU A 251 -7.78 12.26 -4.24
C LEU A 251 -6.32 11.83 -4.34
N GLY A 252 -6.04 10.53 -4.35
CA GLY A 252 -4.69 9.99 -4.52
C GLY A 252 -4.06 10.37 -5.86
N LEU A 253 -4.81 10.26 -6.96
CA LEU A 253 -4.37 10.68 -8.30
C LEU A 253 -4.10 12.19 -8.36
N LEU A 254 -4.99 13.01 -7.80
CA LEU A 254 -4.82 14.47 -7.73
C LEU A 254 -3.62 14.87 -6.86
N TRP A 255 -3.39 14.16 -5.75
CA TRP A 255 -2.24 14.39 -4.88
C TRP A 255 -0.92 14.13 -5.60
N VAL A 256 -0.81 12.98 -6.26
CA VAL A 256 0.41 12.62 -7.02
C VAL A 256 0.59 13.52 -8.24
N ALA A 257 -0.50 14.05 -8.81
CA ALA A 257 -0.45 15.03 -9.89
C ALA A 257 0.01 16.44 -9.42
N GLY A 258 0.17 16.64 -8.12
CA GLY A 258 0.58 17.93 -7.56
C GLY A 258 -0.54 18.96 -7.51
N ALA A 259 -1.78 18.51 -7.28
CA ALA A 259 -2.91 19.43 -7.14
C ALA A 259 -2.64 20.45 -6.01
N PRO A 260 -2.95 21.73 -6.21
CA PRO A 260 -2.78 22.72 -5.17
C PRO A 260 -3.67 22.40 -3.97
N THR A 261 -3.19 22.64 -2.75
CA THR A 261 -3.89 22.28 -1.51
C THR A 261 -5.32 22.85 -1.44
N ARG A 262 -5.56 24.03 -2.02
CA ARG A 262 -6.91 24.64 -2.10
C ARG A 262 -7.87 23.77 -2.91
N LEU A 263 -7.44 23.26 -4.07
CA LEU A 263 -8.25 22.40 -4.91
C LEU A 263 -8.53 21.07 -4.19
N PHE A 264 -7.52 20.51 -3.57
CA PHE A 264 -7.63 19.30 -2.78
C PHE A 264 -8.62 19.47 -1.62
N ALA A 265 -8.49 20.57 -0.88
CA ALA A 265 -9.42 20.93 0.19
C ALA A 265 -10.87 21.10 -0.32
N THR A 266 -11.07 21.72 -1.49
CA THR A 266 -12.40 21.85 -2.10
C THR A 266 -13.00 20.49 -2.45
N VAL A 267 -12.23 19.59 -3.08
CA VAL A 267 -12.72 18.23 -3.43
C VAL A 267 -13.07 17.45 -2.17
N ILE A 268 -12.26 17.56 -1.10
CA ILE A 268 -12.55 16.93 0.19
C ILE A 268 -13.82 17.54 0.80
N ALA A 269 -13.96 18.86 0.83
CA ALA A 269 -15.14 19.53 1.40
C ALA A 269 -16.43 19.14 0.67
N VAL A 270 -16.43 19.18 -0.67
CA VAL A 270 -17.56 18.74 -1.49
C VAL A 270 -17.85 17.26 -1.25
N GLY A 271 -16.83 16.40 -1.25
CA GLY A 271 -16.96 14.98 -0.97
C GLY A 271 -17.55 14.71 0.42
N ALA A 272 -17.06 15.40 1.44
CA ALA A 272 -17.58 15.30 2.81
C ALA A 272 -19.06 15.74 2.88
N THR A 273 -19.41 16.86 2.24
CA THR A 273 -20.80 17.34 2.18
C THR A 273 -21.71 16.31 1.50
N LEU A 274 -21.30 15.77 0.34
CA LEU A 274 -22.07 14.73 -0.36
C LEU A 274 -22.19 13.46 0.49
N THR A 275 -21.15 13.10 1.22
CA THR A 275 -21.16 11.99 2.16
C THR A 275 -22.18 12.22 3.27
N VAL A 276 -22.17 13.38 3.91
CA VAL A 276 -23.14 13.76 4.95
C VAL A 276 -24.58 13.70 4.38
N VAL A 277 -24.81 14.31 3.23
CA VAL A 277 -26.14 14.27 2.56
C VAL A 277 -26.57 12.83 2.27
N ALA A 278 -25.66 11.99 1.78
CA ALA A 278 -25.95 10.59 1.49
C ALA A 278 -26.23 9.77 2.77
N PHE A 279 -25.58 10.08 3.90
CA PHE A 279 -25.90 9.43 5.18
C PHE A 279 -27.26 9.90 5.70
N THR A 280 -27.55 11.19 5.67
CA THR A 280 -28.80 11.75 6.18
C THR A 280 -30.03 11.40 5.34
N SER A 281 -29.83 11.03 4.07
CA SER A 281 -30.93 10.64 3.16
C SER A 281 -31.45 9.21 3.37
N SER A 282 -30.83 8.39 4.24
CA SER A 282 -31.24 6.99 4.46
C SER A 282 -31.18 6.64 5.95
N PRO A 283 -32.28 6.18 6.56
CA PRO A 283 -32.29 5.76 7.97
C PRO A 283 -31.24 4.70 8.30
N HIS A 284 -31.11 3.67 7.48
CA HIS A 284 -30.10 2.62 7.68
C HIS A 284 -28.66 3.11 7.67
N ARG A 285 -28.37 4.17 6.91
CA ARG A 285 -27.03 4.78 6.90
C ARG A 285 -26.80 5.63 8.13
N MET A 286 -27.82 6.36 8.57
CA MET A 286 -27.75 7.14 9.82
C MET A 286 -27.54 6.23 11.02
N ASP A 287 -28.18 5.08 11.08
CA ASP A 287 -27.99 4.12 12.15
C ASP A 287 -26.53 3.64 12.23
N ARG A 288 -25.91 3.31 11.08
CA ARG A 288 -24.48 2.97 11.04
C ARG A 288 -23.57 4.09 11.55
N LEU A 289 -23.93 5.35 11.35
CA LEU A 289 -23.16 6.49 11.85
C LEU A 289 -23.30 6.63 13.38
N ARG A 290 -24.50 6.37 13.91
CA ARG A 290 -24.76 6.38 15.37
C ARG A 290 -23.93 5.33 16.12
N CYS A 291 -23.55 4.25 15.44
CA CYS A 291 -22.77 3.16 16.03
C CYS A 291 -21.25 3.46 16.12
N VAL A 292 -20.79 4.58 15.59
CA VAL A 292 -19.38 4.99 15.74
C VAL A 292 -19.11 5.33 17.23
N GLY A 293 -18.26 4.54 17.89
CA GLY A 293 -17.94 4.71 19.30
C GLY A 293 -19.06 4.30 20.27
N ALA A 294 -20.09 3.60 19.80
CA ALA A 294 -21.14 3.08 20.66
C ALA A 294 -20.58 2.01 21.63
N THR A 295 -21.05 2.05 22.86
CA THR A 295 -20.70 1.08 23.92
C THR A 295 -21.87 0.12 24.24
N GLU A 296 -23.03 0.38 23.69
CA GLU A 296 -24.25 -0.40 23.87
C GLU A 296 -24.93 -0.69 22.51
N PRO A 297 -25.67 -1.81 22.39
CA PRO A 297 -26.27 -2.22 21.10
C PRO A 297 -27.28 -1.20 20.52
N GLY A 298 -27.86 -0.34 21.35
CA GLY A 298 -28.87 0.61 20.94
C GLY A 298 -30.24 -0.02 20.67
N PRO A 299 -31.27 0.80 20.36
CA PRO A 299 -32.61 0.30 20.07
C PRO A 299 -32.63 -0.58 18.81
N GLY A 300 -33.22 -1.79 18.91
CA GLY A 300 -33.33 -2.72 17.78
C GLY A 300 -31.98 -3.31 17.32
N ASP A 301 -31.00 -3.40 18.20
CA ASP A 301 -29.69 -4.02 17.98
C ASP A 301 -28.90 -3.44 16.78
N VAL A 302 -29.13 -2.15 16.51
CA VAL A 302 -28.56 -1.45 15.36
C VAL A 302 -27.03 -1.50 15.35
N CYS A 303 -26.39 -1.45 16.55
CA CYS A 303 -24.94 -1.43 16.69
C CYS A 303 -24.35 -2.81 17.02
N TRP A 304 -25.14 -3.87 16.99
CA TRP A 304 -24.76 -5.25 17.30
C TRP A 304 -23.45 -5.66 16.59
N GLN A 305 -23.41 -5.52 15.27
CA GLN A 305 -22.26 -5.91 14.46
C GLN A 305 -20.95 -5.20 14.86
N GLY A 306 -21.03 -3.89 15.13
CA GLY A 306 -19.85 -3.11 15.55
C GLY A 306 -19.31 -3.52 16.90
N LEU A 307 -20.21 -3.73 17.86
CA LEU A 307 -19.87 -4.13 19.23
C LEU A 307 -19.26 -5.52 19.29
N HIS A 308 -19.84 -6.50 18.62
CA HIS A 308 -19.30 -7.86 18.56
C HIS A 308 -17.94 -7.90 17.83
N GLY A 309 -17.72 -7.01 16.86
CA GLY A 309 -16.38 -6.81 16.28
C GLY A 309 -15.34 -6.32 17.29
N ILE A 310 -15.74 -5.39 18.19
CA ILE A 310 -14.87 -4.91 19.29
C ILE A 310 -14.67 -5.98 20.35
N TYR A 311 -15.72 -6.74 20.71
CA TYR A 311 -15.62 -7.86 21.66
C TYR A 311 -14.67 -8.94 21.17
N ALA A 312 -14.75 -9.33 19.90
CA ALA A 312 -13.81 -10.24 19.27
C ALA A 312 -12.35 -9.76 19.42
N LEU A 313 -12.08 -8.48 19.13
CA LEU A 313 -10.74 -7.91 19.32
C LEU A 313 -10.29 -7.92 20.77
N ALA A 314 -11.19 -7.61 21.71
CA ALA A 314 -10.89 -7.52 23.13
C ALA A 314 -10.63 -8.90 23.76
N SER A 315 -11.37 -9.94 23.35
CA SER A 315 -11.24 -11.31 23.86
C SER A 315 -9.92 -11.98 23.47
N GLY A 316 -9.30 -11.57 22.34
CA GLY A 316 -8.09 -12.22 21.84
C GLY A 316 -6.82 -11.96 22.63
N GLY A 317 -6.73 -10.92 23.47
CA GLY A 317 -5.55 -10.61 24.26
C GLY A 317 -4.27 -10.48 23.43
N TRP A 318 -3.12 -10.96 23.95
CA TRP A 318 -1.83 -10.84 23.25
C TRP A 318 -1.61 -11.85 22.14
N PHE A 319 -2.03 -13.12 22.33
CA PHE A 319 -1.70 -14.24 21.44
C PHE A 319 -2.93 -14.94 20.87
N GLY A 320 -4.13 -14.47 21.18
CA GLY A 320 -5.38 -15.03 20.70
C GLY A 320 -5.84 -16.26 21.47
N SER A 321 -7.06 -16.68 21.18
CA SER A 321 -7.68 -17.90 21.71
C SER A 321 -7.25 -19.17 20.96
N GLY A 322 -6.56 -19.01 19.83
CA GLY A 322 -6.16 -20.09 18.91
C GLY A 322 -6.97 -20.12 17.62
N LEU A 323 -6.37 -20.66 16.56
CA LEU A 323 -7.05 -20.80 15.26
C LEU A 323 -8.29 -21.70 15.40
N GLY A 324 -9.41 -21.22 14.90
CA GLY A 324 -10.68 -21.93 14.97
C GLY A 324 -11.47 -21.72 16.26
N ALA A 325 -10.90 -21.04 17.27
CA ALA A 325 -11.48 -20.91 18.60
C ALA A 325 -12.29 -19.61 18.83
N SER A 326 -12.48 -18.78 17.80
CA SER A 326 -13.33 -17.59 17.90
C SER A 326 -14.76 -17.97 18.32
N MET A 327 -15.28 -17.29 19.32
CA MET A 327 -16.66 -17.47 19.79
C MET A 327 -17.64 -16.60 19.01
N GLU A 328 -17.22 -15.37 18.65
CA GLU A 328 -18.06 -14.40 17.95
C GLU A 328 -18.51 -14.86 16.57
N LYS A 329 -17.75 -15.74 15.89
CA LYS A 329 -18.15 -16.33 14.60
C LYS A 329 -19.31 -17.33 14.67
N TRP A 330 -19.76 -17.75 15.88
CA TRP A 330 -20.85 -18.73 16.04
C TRP A 330 -22.26 -18.13 15.91
N GLY A 331 -22.39 -16.93 15.36
CA GLY A 331 -23.65 -16.29 15.02
C GLY A 331 -23.82 -14.90 15.61
N GLU A 332 -22.92 -14.50 16.52
CA GLU A 332 -22.99 -13.20 17.16
C GLU A 332 -22.43 -12.07 16.26
N LEU A 333 -21.43 -12.38 15.42
CA LEU A 333 -20.83 -11.43 14.50
C LEU A 333 -21.30 -11.66 13.07
N PRO A 334 -22.12 -10.77 12.49
CA PRO A 334 -22.47 -10.83 11.07
C PRO A 334 -21.26 -10.62 10.16
N GLU A 335 -21.22 -11.32 9.01
CA GLU A 335 -20.17 -11.21 8.00
C GLU A 335 -18.74 -11.42 8.54
N PRO A 336 -18.47 -12.45 9.37
CA PRO A 336 -17.18 -12.67 10.03
C PRO A 336 -16.07 -12.99 9.06
N HIS A 337 -16.35 -13.51 7.86
CA HIS A 337 -15.38 -13.90 6.85
C HIS A 337 -15.15 -12.86 5.75
N THR A 338 -15.97 -11.80 5.71
CA THR A 338 -15.90 -10.70 4.74
C THR A 338 -15.35 -9.43 5.41
N ASP A 339 -16.25 -8.60 5.96
CA ASP A 339 -15.93 -7.26 6.44
C ASP A 339 -15.28 -7.25 7.83
N PHE A 340 -15.61 -8.23 8.66
CA PHE A 340 -15.12 -8.36 10.04
C PHE A 340 -14.05 -9.43 10.25
N ILE A 341 -13.43 -9.92 9.17
CA ILE A 341 -12.38 -10.93 9.27
C ILE A 341 -11.18 -10.46 10.12
N PHE A 342 -10.93 -9.14 10.17
CA PHE A 342 -9.90 -8.56 11.02
C PHE A 342 -10.24 -8.71 12.52
N ALA A 343 -11.52 -8.61 12.89
CA ALA A 343 -11.99 -8.88 14.24
C ALA A 343 -11.75 -10.34 14.63
N VAL A 344 -12.15 -11.30 13.78
CA VAL A 344 -11.89 -12.73 13.99
C VAL A 344 -10.40 -13.01 14.08
N THR A 345 -9.57 -12.33 13.25
CA THR A 345 -8.10 -12.42 13.32
C THR A 345 -7.59 -11.96 14.69
N GLY A 346 -8.17 -10.90 15.24
CA GLY A 346 -7.82 -10.41 16.56
C GLY A 346 -8.21 -11.38 17.66
N GLU A 347 -9.36 -12.01 17.59
CA GLU A 347 -9.80 -13.02 18.55
C GLU A 347 -8.95 -14.29 18.49
N GLU A 348 -8.67 -14.81 17.30
CA GLU A 348 -7.95 -16.08 17.12
C GLU A 348 -6.43 -15.96 17.25
N LEU A 349 -5.81 -14.87 16.76
CA LEU A 349 -4.35 -14.66 16.75
C LEU A 349 -3.88 -13.53 17.68
N GLY A 350 -4.80 -12.86 18.34
CA GLY A 350 -4.52 -11.80 19.28
C GLY A 350 -3.91 -10.53 18.68
N LEU A 351 -3.37 -9.70 19.55
CA LEU A 351 -2.67 -8.47 19.15
C LEU A 351 -1.46 -8.76 18.25
N ALA A 352 -0.74 -9.85 18.48
CA ALA A 352 0.40 -10.24 17.65
C ALA A 352 -0.03 -10.52 16.20
N GLY A 353 -1.17 -11.19 15.99
CA GLY A 353 -1.75 -11.45 14.67
C GLY A 353 -2.18 -10.17 13.97
N THR A 354 -2.95 -9.32 14.65
CA THR A 354 -3.43 -8.05 14.07
C THR A 354 -2.30 -7.10 13.73
N LEU A 355 -1.28 -6.95 14.60
CA LEU A 355 -0.10 -6.14 14.31
C LEU A 355 0.72 -6.70 13.14
N SER A 356 0.78 -8.03 12.97
CA SER A 356 1.44 -8.65 11.82
C SER A 356 0.73 -8.30 10.52
N VAL A 357 -0.61 -8.35 10.49
CA VAL A 357 -1.43 -7.95 9.33
C VAL A 357 -1.23 -6.47 9.02
N LEU A 358 -1.27 -5.60 10.03
CA LEU A 358 -1.02 -4.16 9.87
C LEU A 358 0.38 -3.88 9.33
N ALA A 359 1.41 -4.59 9.84
CA ALA A 359 2.78 -4.45 9.36
C ALA A 359 2.94 -4.88 7.90
N LEU A 360 2.25 -5.93 7.46
CA LEU A 360 2.24 -6.38 6.06
C LEU A 360 1.59 -5.33 5.16
N PHE A 361 0.46 -4.75 5.55
CA PHE A 361 -0.18 -3.67 4.77
C PHE A 361 0.67 -2.40 4.78
N ALA A 362 1.28 -2.03 5.89
CA ALA A 362 2.20 -0.90 5.97
C ALA A 362 3.41 -1.10 5.03
N ALA A 363 3.97 -2.32 4.97
CA ALA A 363 5.05 -2.67 4.06
C ALA A 363 4.61 -2.58 2.58
N LEU A 364 3.38 -3.02 2.26
CA LEU A 364 2.79 -2.92 0.93
C LEU A 364 2.61 -1.45 0.52
N GLY A 365 2.01 -0.63 1.40
CA GLY A 365 1.82 0.80 1.19
C GLY A 365 3.15 1.55 1.02
N TYR A 366 4.13 1.26 1.87
CA TYR A 366 5.48 1.81 1.74
C TYR A 366 6.11 1.46 0.38
N ALA A 367 6.00 0.20 -0.05
CA ALA A 367 6.55 -0.23 -1.33
C ALA A 367 5.87 0.49 -2.50
N GLY A 368 4.55 0.67 -2.47
CA GLY A 368 3.80 1.42 -3.48
C GLY A 368 4.20 2.90 -3.55
N ILE A 369 4.30 3.58 -2.41
CA ILE A 369 4.79 4.96 -2.33
C ILE A 369 6.21 5.07 -2.88
N ARG A 370 7.08 4.11 -2.55
CA ARG A 370 8.45 4.07 -3.04
C ARG A 370 8.51 3.94 -4.56
N VAL A 371 7.71 3.05 -5.16
CA VAL A 371 7.62 2.89 -6.62
C VAL A 371 7.15 4.20 -7.26
N ALA A 372 6.10 4.83 -6.73
CA ALA A 372 5.61 6.11 -7.24
C ALA A 372 6.66 7.23 -7.17
N GLY A 373 7.49 7.24 -6.09
CA GLY A 373 8.50 8.28 -5.87
C GLY A 373 9.82 8.08 -6.62
N ARG A 374 10.12 6.87 -7.11
CA ARG A 374 11.43 6.56 -7.74
C ARG A 374 11.38 6.37 -9.26
N THR A 375 10.19 6.44 -9.84
CA THR A 375 10.02 6.31 -11.28
C THR A 375 10.16 7.64 -12.01
N GLU A 376 10.73 7.60 -13.21
CA GLU A 376 10.77 8.74 -14.14
C GLU A 376 9.53 8.76 -15.06
N ASP A 377 8.89 7.61 -15.28
CA ASP A 377 7.70 7.50 -16.11
C ASP A 377 6.47 8.07 -15.39
N ALA A 378 5.81 9.04 -16.02
CA ALA A 378 4.66 9.72 -15.45
C ALA A 378 3.45 8.78 -15.25
N PHE A 379 3.18 7.87 -16.20
CA PHE A 379 2.10 6.90 -16.07
C PHE A 379 2.34 5.97 -14.86
N VAL A 380 3.57 5.46 -14.73
CA VAL A 380 3.96 4.59 -13.61
C VAL A 380 3.78 5.32 -12.27
N ARG A 381 4.17 6.59 -12.21
CA ARG A 381 4.02 7.42 -11.00
C ARG A 381 2.58 7.55 -10.57
N TYR A 382 1.71 7.96 -11.50
CA TYR A 382 0.28 8.15 -11.21
C TYR A 382 -0.42 6.82 -10.93
N ALA A 383 -0.15 5.78 -11.70
CA ALA A 383 -0.76 4.47 -11.49
C ALA A 383 -0.33 3.85 -10.15
N ALA A 384 0.97 3.92 -9.81
CA ALA A 384 1.45 3.42 -8.53
C ALA A 384 0.85 4.19 -7.35
N GLY A 385 0.76 5.52 -7.45
CA GLY A 385 0.10 6.34 -6.44
C GLY A 385 -1.38 6.02 -6.30
N GLY A 386 -2.10 5.88 -7.41
CA GLY A 386 -3.52 5.54 -7.44
C GLY A 386 -3.83 4.15 -6.85
N VAL A 387 -3.06 3.11 -7.22
CA VAL A 387 -3.19 1.77 -6.63
C VAL A 387 -2.91 1.80 -5.14
N THR A 388 -1.85 2.51 -4.72
CA THR A 388 -1.49 2.61 -3.30
C THR A 388 -2.59 3.33 -2.52
N ALA A 389 -3.12 4.43 -3.03
CA ALA A 389 -4.24 5.15 -2.43
C ALA A 389 -5.48 4.25 -2.31
N TRP A 390 -5.83 3.49 -3.35
CA TRP A 390 -6.93 2.53 -3.32
C TRP A 390 -6.76 1.50 -2.21
N ILE A 391 -5.65 0.73 -2.23
CA ILE A 391 -5.44 -0.36 -1.27
C ILE A 391 -5.39 0.18 0.15
N MET A 392 -4.67 1.28 0.41
CA MET A 392 -4.53 1.84 1.75
C MET A 392 -5.82 2.47 2.27
N ALA A 393 -6.59 3.15 1.42
CA ALA A 393 -7.91 3.66 1.81
C ALA A 393 -8.86 2.52 2.20
N GLN A 394 -8.86 1.43 1.44
CA GLN A 394 -9.68 0.26 1.73
C GLN A 394 -9.28 -0.39 3.06
N VAL A 395 -7.98 -0.53 3.35
CA VAL A 395 -7.46 -1.01 4.63
C VAL A 395 -7.89 -0.10 5.78
N VAL A 396 -7.72 1.22 5.64
CA VAL A 396 -8.08 2.20 6.69
C VAL A 396 -9.58 2.19 6.96
N ILE A 397 -10.42 2.16 5.91
CA ILE A 397 -11.87 2.14 6.07
C ILE A 397 -12.32 0.85 6.74
N ASN A 398 -11.84 -0.32 6.30
CA ASN A 398 -12.24 -1.61 6.90
C ASN A 398 -11.78 -1.70 8.37
N ILE A 399 -10.49 -1.52 8.64
CA ILE A 399 -9.95 -1.63 10.00
C ILE A 399 -10.53 -0.54 10.91
N GLY A 400 -10.72 0.69 10.39
CA GLY A 400 -11.35 1.77 11.14
C GLY A 400 -12.81 1.45 11.52
N ALA A 401 -13.56 0.76 10.65
CA ALA A 401 -14.91 0.29 10.93
C ALA A 401 -14.91 -0.82 12.01
N VAL A 402 -14.00 -1.80 11.90
CA VAL A 402 -13.86 -2.89 12.90
C VAL A 402 -13.45 -2.37 14.27
N LEU A 403 -12.65 -1.29 14.32
CA LEU A 403 -12.26 -0.62 15.57
C LEU A 403 -13.34 0.34 16.11
N GLY A 404 -14.49 0.48 15.45
CA GLY A 404 -15.54 1.43 15.82
C GLY A 404 -15.17 2.90 15.63
N LEU A 405 -14.09 3.21 14.90
CA LEU A 405 -13.63 4.58 14.61
C LEU A 405 -14.31 5.18 13.38
N LEU A 406 -14.80 4.34 12.49
CA LEU A 406 -15.50 4.71 11.26
C LEU A 406 -16.82 3.93 11.17
N PRO A 407 -17.82 4.46 10.45
CA PRO A 407 -19.05 3.71 10.22
C PRO A 407 -18.78 2.45 9.39
N ILE A 408 -19.54 1.39 9.65
CA ILE A 408 -19.45 0.13 8.92
C ILE A 408 -19.82 0.38 7.45
N ALA A 409 -18.85 0.17 6.56
CA ALA A 409 -18.95 0.53 5.15
C ALA A 409 -19.20 -0.66 4.22
N GLY A 410 -19.18 -1.89 4.72
CA GLY A 410 -19.36 -3.08 3.87
C GLY A 410 -18.21 -3.28 2.87
N VAL A 411 -16.99 -3.03 3.27
CA VAL A 411 -15.80 -3.06 2.40
C VAL A 411 -14.84 -4.14 2.88
N PRO A 412 -14.55 -5.17 2.07
CA PRO A 412 -13.63 -6.22 2.48
C PRO A 412 -12.18 -5.73 2.57
N LEU A 413 -11.39 -6.33 3.46
CA LEU A 413 -9.96 -6.07 3.58
C LEU A 413 -9.23 -6.62 2.34
N PRO A 414 -8.52 -5.81 1.56
CA PRO A 414 -7.96 -6.22 0.27
C PRO A 414 -6.96 -7.37 0.42
N LEU A 415 -7.00 -8.35 -0.48
CA LEU A 415 -6.15 -9.55 -0.48
C LEU A 415 -6.35 -10.52 0.71
N PHE A 416 -7.10 -10.13 1.72
CA PHE A 416 -7.24 -10.85 2.99
C PHE A 416 -8.65 -11.44 3.18
N SER A 417 -9.68 -10.61 3.01
CA SER A 417 -11.08 -11.01 3.20
C SER A 417 -11.59 -11.95 2.11
N TYR A 418 -12.66 -12.67 2.43
CA TYR A 418 -13.44 -13.37 1.42
C TYR A 418 -14.08 -12.40 0.43
N GLY A 419 -13.93 -12.69 -0.85
CA GLY A 419 -14.50 -11.88 -1.93
C GLY A 419 -13.75 -12.07 -3.24
N GLY A 420 -14.09 -13.11 -4.01
CA GLY A 420 -13.41 -13.44 -5.27
C GLY A 420 -13.44 -12.30 -6.28
N SER A 421 -14.57 -11.57 -6.38
CA SER A 421 -14.71 -10.43 -7.28
C SER A 421 -13.80 -9.26 -6.93
N ALA A 422 -13.55 -9.02 -5.65
CA ALA A 422 -12.63 -7.96 -5.18
C ALA A 422 -11.16 -8.39 -5.26
N LEU A 423 -10.88 -9.67 -5.04
CA LEU A 423 -9.54 -10.22 -5.03
C LEU A 423 -8.85 -10.13 -6.40
N LEU A 424 -9.55 -10.44 -7.49
CA LEU A 424 -8.99 -10.47 -8.83
C LEU A 424 -8.44 -9.10 -9.29
N PRO A 425 -9.20 -7.99 -9.26
CA PRO A 425 -8.67 -6.68 -9.63
C PRO A 425 -7.61 -6.16 -8.64
N ALA A 426 -7.70 -6.49 -7.35
CA ALA A 426 -6.68 -6.14 -6.38
C ALA A 426 -5.35 -6.86 -6.65
N MET A 427 -5.38 -8.16 -6.98
CA MET A 427 -4.21 -8.93 -7.39
C MET A 427 -3.59 -8.40 -8.68
N PHE A 428 -4.41 -8.03 -9.67
CA PHE A 428 -3.92 -7.38 -10.88
C PHE A 428 -3.22 -6.04 -10.55
N ALA A 429 -3.82 -5.22 -9.69
CA ALA A 429 -3.25 -3.94 -9.28
C ALA A 429 -1.90 -4.10 -8.55
N VAL A 430 -1.77 -5.12 -7.70
CA VAL A 430 -0.47 -5.45 -7.08
C VAL A 430 0.53 -5.96 -8.13
N GLY A 431 0.08 -6.78 -9.09
CA GLY A 431 0.89 -7.23 -10.22
C GLY A 431 1.43 -6.05 -11.04
N LEU A 432 0.60 -5.02 -11.26
CA LEU A 432 0.99 -3.75 -11.88
C LEU A 432 2.11 -3.06 -11.08
N LEU A 433 1.96 -2.93 -9.77
CA LEU A 433 3.01 -2.35 -8.90
C LEU A 433 4.32 -3.15 -8.96
N ILE A 434 4.23 -4.48 -9.01
CA ILE A 434 5.40 -5.36 -9.15
C ILE A 434 6.10 -5.16 -10.50
N ALA A 435 5.32 -5.03 -11.59
CA ALA A 435 5.88 -4.70 -12.92
C ALA A 435 6.65 -3.37 -12.86
N PHE A 436 6.08 -2.36 -12.24
CA PHE A 436 6.69 -1.04 -12.07
C PHE A 436 7.96 -1.08 -11.21
N ALA A 437 7.94 -1.83 -10.09
CA ALA A 437 9.11 -2.00 -9.23
C ALA A 437 10.28 -2.69 -9.95
N ARG A 438 10.00 -3.60 -10.89
CA ARG A 438 11.03 -4.23 -11.73
C ARG A 438 11.62 -3.27 -12.75
N ASP A 439 10.84 -2.29 -13.16
CA ASP A 439 11.19 -1.33 -14.21
C ASP A 439 11.97 -0.12 -13.69
N GLU A 440 12.15 0.02 -12.37
CA GLU A 440 13.04 1.02 -11.77
C GLU A 440 14.46 0.87 -12.36
N PRO A 441 15.17 1.97 -12.73
CA PRO A 441 16.50 1.91 -13.34
C PRO A 441 17.50 1.09 -12.52
N ALA A 442 17.50 1.26 -11.21
CA ALA A 442 18.37 0.52 -10.30
C ALA A 442 18.02 -0.98 -10.22
N ALA A 443 16.71 -1.33 -10.31
CA ALA A 443 16.25 -2.71 -10.30
C ALA A 443 16.59 -3.41 -11.63
N ARG A 444 16.41 -2.74 -12.77
CA ARG A 444 16.85 -3.24 -14.08
C ARG A 444 18.34 -3.54 -14.11
N ALA A 445 19.16 -2.63 -13.61
CA ALA A 445 20.61 -2.83 -13.52
C ALA A 445 20.98 -4.04 -12.62
N ALA A 446 20.30 -4.18 -11.46
CA ALA A 446 20.52 -5.29 -10.55
C ALA A 446 20.07 -6.64 -11.14
N LEU A 447 19.00 -6.67 -11.91
CA LEU A 447 18.50 -7.87 -12.61
C LEU A 447 19.40 -8.25 -13.79
N ALA A 448 19.97 -7.28 -14.50
CA ALA A 448 20.88 -7.52 -15.63
C ALA A 448 22.24 -8.14 -15.17
N VAL A 449 22.69 -7.83 -13.96
CA VAL A 449 23.94 -8.37 -13.38
C VAL A 449 23.75 -9.78 -12.80
N ARG A 450 22.52 -10.23 -12.53
CA ARG A 450 22.27 -11.59 -12.05
C ARG A 450 22.67 -12.61 -13.13
N PRO A 451 23.63 -13.53 -12.87
CA PRO A 451 23.94 -14.60 -13.80
C PRO A 451 22.67 -15.39 -14.06
N ALA A 452 22.48 -15.78 -15.29
CA ALA A 452 21.32 -16.55 -15.77
C ALA A 452 21.00 -17.68 -14.80
N GLY A 453 19.81 -17.64 -14.28
CA GLY A 453 19.38 -18.21 -13.02
C GLY A 453 19.61 -19.71 -12.79
N VAL A 454 19.26 -20.14 -11.60
CA VAL A 454 19.26 -21.50 -11.04
C VAL A 454 18.83 -22.59 -12.05
N LEU A 455 17.88 -22.29 -12.94
CA LEU A 455 17.45 -23.17 -14.04
C LEU A 455 18.53 -23.44 -15.09
N GLN A 456 19.38 -22.45 -15.41
CA GLN A 456 20.53 -22.69 -16.31
C GLN A 456 21.67 -23.41 -15.59
N SER A 457 21.85 -23.15 -14.30
CA SER A 457 22.79 -23.92 -13.48
C SER A 457 22.31 -25.36 -13.33
N ALA A 458 21.03 -25.58 -13.09
CA ALA A 458 20.43 -26.91 -13.04
C ALA A 458 20.50 -27.62 -14.41
N ARG A 459 20.21 -26.93 -15.53
CA ARG A 459 20.38 -27.47 -16.89
C ARG A 459 21.86 -27.80 -17.22
N ARG A 460 22.82 -27.02 -16.73
CA ARG A 460 24.26 -27.31 -16.89
C ARG A 460 24.71 -28.50 -16.07
N VAL A 461 24.18 -28.64 -14.87
CA VAL A 461 24.43 -29.82 -14.00
C VAL A 461 23.80 -31.06 -14.62
N LEU A 462 22.58 -30.98 -15.11
CA LEU A 462 21.88 -32.09 -15.78
C LEU A 462 22.51 -32.45 -17.16
N ALA A 463 23.16 -31.46 -17.83
CA ALA A 463 23.88 -31.68 -19.07
C ALA A 463 25.33 -32.17 -18.88
N GLY A 464 25.74 -32.54 -17.66
CA GLY A 464 27.06 -33.12 -17.36
C GLY A 464 28.25 -32.14 -17.54
N LYS A 465 28.00 -30.84 -17.77
CA LYS A 465 29.07 -29.84 -17.90
C LYS A 465 29.47 -29.33 -16.51
N ARG A 466 30.60 -29.82 -16.01
CA ARG A 466 31.22 -29.31 -14.77
C ARG A 466 31.40 -27.79 -14.87
N PRO A 467 31.13 -27.03 -13.78
CA PRO A 467 31.40 -25.62 -13.77
C PRO A 467 32.88 -25.35 -13.98
N GLU A 468 33.25 -24.63 -15.04
CA GLU A 468 34.63 -24.14 -15.20
C GLU A 468 34.98 -23.30 -13.96
N SER A 469 36.03 -23.73 -13.26
CA SER A 469 36.51 -23.02 -12.07
C SER A 469 36.89 -21.59 -12.47
N THR A 470 36.56 -20.64 -11.60
CA THR A 470 36.90 -19.22 -11.75
C THR A 470 38.40 -19.01 -12.06
N ALA A 471 39.26 -19.95 -11.64
CA ALA A 471 40.68 -19.97 -11.95
C ALA A 471 40.97 -20.20 -13.46
N ASN A 472 40.17 -21.02 -14.15
CA ASN A 472 40.34 -21.27 -15.60
C ASN A 472 39.88 -20.08 -16.45
N ARG A 473 38.81 -19.36 -16.04
CA ARG A 473 38.40 -18.11 -16.69
C ARG A 473 39.42 -16.99 -16.55
N ALA A 474 40.06 -16.87 -15.39
CA ALA A 474 41.13 -15.89 -15.18
C ALA A 474 42.38 -16.21 -16.01
N ARG A 475 42.67 -17.50 -16.21
CA ARG A 475 43.82 -17.94 -17.02
C ARG A 475 43.59 -17.70 -18.53
N THR A 476 42.38 -17.99 -19.05
CA THR A 476 42.00 -17.73 -20.45
C THR A 476 41.91 -16.22 -20.75
N ALA A 477 41.43 -15.41 -19.80
CA ALA A 477 41.39 -13.96 -19.94
C ALA A 477 42.82 -13.33 -19.92
N ARG A 478 43.76 -13.93 -19.16
CA ARG A 478 45.16 -13.46 -19.10
C ARG A 478 45.95 -13.83 -20.38
N THR A 479 45.74 -15.03 -20.95
CA THR A 479 46.32 -15.46 -22.24
C THR A 479 45.76 -14.65 -23.43
N ALA A 480 44.47 -14.33 -23.43
CA ALA A 480 43.85 -13.47 -24.46
C ALA A 480 44.40 -12.02 -24.41
N ARG A 481 44.72 -11.53 -23.22
CA ARG A 481 45.24 -10.17 -23.03
C ARG A 481 46.72 -10.08 -23.46
N THR A 482 47.51 -11.11 -23.20
CA THR A 482 48.94 -11.20 -23.67
C THR A 482 49.02 -11.36 -25.18
N ALA A 483 48.15 -12.16 -25.80
CA ALA A 483 48.10 -12.31 -27.25
C ALA A 483 47.69 -11.00 -27.98
N ARG A 484 46.83 -10.20 -27.34
CA ARG A 484 46.39 -8.89 -27.91
C ARG A 484 47.44 -7.81 -27.81
N THR A 485 48.33 -7.87 -26.79
CA THR A 485 49.45 -6.96 -26.63
C THR A 485 50.56 -7.30 -27.61
N ALA A 486 50.86 -8.58 -27.86
CA ALA A 486 51.89 -9.04 -28.81
C ALA A 486 51.51 -8.72 -30.29
N ARG A 487 50.20 -8.53 -30.57
CA ARG A 487 49.70 -8.16 -31.94
C ARG A 487 49.72 -6.63 -32.18
N LYS A 488 49.98 -5.82 -31.16
CA LYS A 488 50.06 -4.35 -31.31
C LYS A 488 51.55 -3.86 -31.41
N THR A 489 52.50 -4.76 -31.23
CA THR A 489 53.93 -4.48 -31.31
C THR A 489 54.61 -5.07 -32.53
N ARG A 490 53.85 -5.58 -33.48
CA ARG A 490 54.25 -5.87 -34.87
C ARG A 490 53.38 -4.96 -35.77
#